data_b70f2693169720f60dceef790a9846cf
#
_entry.id   b70f2693169720f60dceef790a9846cf
#
_cell.length_a   1.000
_cell.length_b   1.000
_cell.length_c   1.000
_cell.angle_alpha   90.00
_cell.angle_beta   90.00
_cell.angle_gamma   90.00
#
_symmetry.space_group_name_H-M   'P 1'
#
loop_
_entity.id
_entity.type
_entity.pdbx_description
1 polymer ?
#
loop_
_entity_poly.entity_id
_entity_poly.type
_entity_poly.pdbx_seq_one_letter_code
_entity_poly.pdbx_strand_id
1 'polypeptide(L)'
;MKFSIDKWNNLRDPKFEIIKLKSFKELGIKPKVALVVVNDIEKKAVLTLLRTFLNTKKKYQVRTDKHTYYVGMFGVYPVVVVVSGMGIDGPYDATLSVNDAIEDWNVNVVIAVGVAMGLKKDKQVLGDVLVSSSIQNYDKKKVSNGKTIERSMRPVASCNLLDRFSNCDDWNFYTEQNRKVKIHSGLIITGGTLVNDRNLTSR
;
A
#
# COMPACT_ATOMS: atom_id res chain seq x y z
N MET A 1 -14.36 -13.73 -6.96
CA MET A 1 -13.43 -14.63 -6.23
C MET A 1 -13.79 -14.57 -4.75
N LYS A 2 -14.11 -15.69 -4.11
CA LYS A 2 -14.34 -15.72 -2.65
C LYS A 2 -13.01 -15.90 -1.95
N PHE A 3 -12.71 -15.05 -0.98
CA PHE A 3 -11.52 -15.13 -0.16
C PHE A 3 -11.88 -15.80 1.17
N SER A 4 -11.18 -16.86 1.55
CA SER A 4 -11.37 -17.55 2.81
C SER A 4 -10.17 -17.33 3.72
N ILE A 5 -10.41 -17.07 5.01
CA ILE A 5 -9.37 -16.96 6.04
C ILE A 5 -8.55 -18.25 6.11
N ASP A 6 -9.18 -19.41 5.94
CA ASP A 6 -8.49 -20.70 5.91
C ASP A 6 -7.53 -20.81 4.73
N LYS A 7 -7.89 -20.27 3.55
CA LYS A 7 -6.96 -20.15 2.42
C LYS A 7 -5.78 -19.25 2.74
N TRP A 8 -6.00 -18.17 3.50
CA TRP A 8 -4.94 -17.26 3.92
C TRP A 8 -3.92 -17.96 4.83
N ASN A 9 -4.38 -18.68 5.83
CA ASN A 9 -3.52 -19.40 6.77
C ASN A 9 -2.72 -20.52 6.10
N ASN A 10 -3.23 -21.08 5.01
CA ASN A 10 -2.60 -22.15 4.23
C ASN A 10 -1.78 -21.65 3.03
N LEU A 11 -1.63 -20.33 2.83
CA LEU A 11 -0.77 -19.80 1.79
C LEU A 11 0.69 -20.11 2.11
N ARG A 12 1.34 -20.86 1.21
CA ARG A 12 2.78 -21.10 1.29
C ARG A 12 3.51 -19.77 1.11
N ASP A 13 4.60 -19.59 1.83
CA ASP A 13 5.46 -18.43 1.65
C ASP A 13 5.97 -18.40 0.20
N PRO A 14 5.83 -17.24 -0.47
CA PRO A 14 6.22 -17.13 -1.85
C PRO A 14 7.73 -17.28 -2.00
N LYS A 15 8.15 -18.18 -2.90
CA LYS A 15 9.57 -18.38 -3.20
C LYS A 15 10.09 -17.27 -4.09
N PHE A 16 11.22 -16.69 -3.72
CA PHE A 16 11.95 -15.67 -4.46
C PHE A 16 13.38 -16.12 -4.73
N GLU A 17 13.90 -15.76 -5.90
CA GLU A 17 15.33 -15.86 -6.17
C GLU A 17 16.04 -14.61 -5.63
N ILE A 18 17.09 -14.80 -4.85
CA ILE A 18 17.84 -13.70 -4.25
C ILE A 18 18.91 -13.23 -5.24
N ILE A 19 18.90 -11.93 -5.54
CA ILE A 19 19.79 -11.33 -6.54
C ILE A 19 20.19 -9.91 -6.09
N LYS A 20 21.35 -9.43 -6.54
CA LYS A 20 21.77 -8.03 -6.36
C LYS A 20 21.08 -7.11 -7.38
N LEU A 21 20.89 -5.85 -7.04
CA LEU A 21 20.23 -4.87 -7.91
C LEU A 21 20.91 -4.76 -9.27
N LYS A 22 22.24 -4.73 -9.31
CA LYS A 22 22.99 -4.68 -10.58
C LYS A 22 22.63 -5.85 -11.50
N SER A 23 22.69 -7.06 -10.98
CA SER A 23 22.35 -8.28 -11.76
C SER A 23 20.89 -8.34 -12.16
N PHE A 24 19.98 -7.79 -11.33
CA PHE A 24 18.57 -7.67 -11.72
C PHE A 24 18.39 -6.70 -12.90
N LYS A 25 19.09 -5.56 -12.90
CA LYS A 25 19.02 -4.57 -14.00
C LYS A 25 19.49 -5.17 -15.35
N GLU A 26 20.43 -6.10 -15.31
CA GLU A 26 20.90 -6.84 -16.50
C GLU A 26 19.83 -7.72 -17.15
N LEU A 27 18.77 -8.11 -16.40
CA LEU A 27 17.64 -8.85 -16.96
C LEU A 27 16.74 -7.98 -17.87
N GLY A 28 16.95 -6.67 -17.92
CA GLY A 28 16.16 -5.74 -18.73
C GLY A 28 14.74 -5.50 -18.23
N ILE A 29 14.37 -6.04 -17.06
CA ILE A 29 13.05 -5.85 -16.44
C ILE A 29 13.02 -4.49 -15.74
N LYS A 30 12.05 -3.64 -16.07
CA LYS A 30 11.92 -2.28 -15.55
C LYS A 30 10.57 -2.11 -14.84
N PRO A 31 10.47 -2.36 -13.53
CA PRO A 31 9.28 -2.04 -12.76
C PRO A 31 9.00 -0.54 -12.84
N LYS A 32 7.73 -0.17 -13.06
CA LYS A 32 7.29 1.23 -13.13
C LYS A 32 6.35 1.60 -12.00
N VAL A 33 5.96 0.63 -11.20
CA VAL A 33 5.05 0.78 -10.06
C VAL A 33 5.74 0.24 -8.80
N ALA A 34 5.78 1.06 -7.76
CA ALA A 34 6.16 0.64 -6.41
C ALA A 34 4.90 0.43 -5.57
N LEU A 35 4.80 -0.73 -4.92
CA LEU A 35 3.81 -1.01 -3.89
C LEU A 35 4.49 -0.91 -2.54
N VAL A 36 4.01 -0.03 -1.67
CA VAL A 36 4.58 0.19 -0.35
C VAL A 36 3.68 -0.46 0.70
N VAL A 37 4.29 -1.27 1.55
CA VAL A 37 3.63 -1.97 2.67
C VAL A 37 4.43 -1.73 3.95
N VAL A 38 3.76 -1.78 5.10
CA VAL A 38 4.39 -1.37 6.37
C VAL A 38 4.58 -2.54 7.33
N ASN A 39 3.66 -3.49 7.36
CA ASN A 39 3.71 -4.60 8.31
C ASN A 39 3.76 -5.96 7.62
N ASP A 40 4.07 -7.02 8.38
CA ASP A 40 4.23 -8.38 7.83
C ASP A 40 2.93 -8.96 7.25
N ILE A 41 1.77 -8.58 7.76
CA ILE A 41 0.47 -9.04 7.25
C ILE A 41 0.24 -8.45 5.85
N GLU A 42 0.42 -7.14 5.69
CA GLU A 42 0.33 -6.45 4.40
C GLU A 42 1.36 -6.98 3.41
N LYS A 43 2.61 -7.11 3.86
CA LYS A 43 3.69 -7.70 3.07
C LYS A 43 3.32 -9.10 2.57
N LYS A 44 2.91 -10.00 3.46
CA LYS A 44 2.52 -11.37 3.09
C LYS A 44 1.37 -11.35 2.07
N ALA A 45 0.38 -10.48 2.27
CA ALA A 45 -0.75 -10.32 1.38
C ALA A 45 -0.30 -9.96 -0.04
N VAL A 46 0.49 -8.91 -0.17
CA VAL A 46 0.96 -8.42 -1.47
C VAL A 46 1.89 -9.43 -2.14
N LEU A 47 2.88 -9.97 -1.41
CA LEU A 47 3.86 -10.92 -1.96
C LEU A 47 3.23 -12.23 -2.45
N THR A 48 2.15 -12.66 -1.83
CA THR A 48 1.40 -13.86 -2.26
C THR A 48 0.71 -13.65 -3.61
N LEU A 49 0.28 -12.44 -3.90
CA LEU A 49 -0.37 -12.08 -5.16
C LEU A 49 0.62 -11.87 -6.32
N LEU A 50 1.92 -11.71 -6.02
CA LEU A 50 2.92 -11.57 -7.06
C LEU A 50 3.07 -12.85 -7.87
N ARG A 51 3.04 -12.69 -9.19
CA ARG A 51 3.33 -13.77 -10.14
C ARG A 51 4.77 -13.71 -10.63
N THR A 52 5.23 -14.81 -11.19
CA THR A 52 6.54 -14.88 -11.85
C THR A 52 6.54 -14.09 -13.16
N PHE A 53 7.70 -13.62 -13.60
CA PHE A 53 7.89 -13.11 -14.94
C PHE A 53 7.78 -14.24 -15.96
N LEU A 54 7.17 -13.98 -17.10
CA LEU A 54 6.95 -15.00 -18.14
C LEU A 54 8.26 -15.53 -18.72
N ASN A 55 9.23 -14.63 -18.96
CA ASN A 55 10.52 -14.94 -19.56
C ASN A 55 11.45 -15.74 -18.63
N THR A 56 11.47 -15.41 -17.34
CA THR A 56 12.37 -16.07 -16.38
C THR A 56 11.70 -17.12 -15.52
N LYS A 57 10.35 -17.14 -15.46
CA LYS A 57 9.52 -17.99 -14.60
C LYS A 57 9.86 -17.84 -13.10
N LYS A 58 10.40 -16.68 -12.71
CA LYS A 58 10.87 -16.38 -11.37
C LYS A 58 10.26 -15.09 -10.83
N LYS A 59 10.28 -14.94 -9.50
CA LYS A 59 10.14 -13.70 -8.74
C LYS A 59 11.44 -13.44 -8.03
N TYR A 60 11.77 -12.19 -7.77
CA TYR A 60 13.07 -11.83 -7.25
C TYR A 60 12.98 -11.09 -5.92
N GLN A 61 13.87 -11.47 -4.99
CA GLN A 61 14.22 -10.67 -3.84
C GLN A 61 15.53 -9.97 -4.15
N VAL A 62 15.45 -8.66 -4.39
CA VAL A 62 16.58 -7.85 -4.81
C VAL A 62 17.16 -7.14 -3.59
N ARG A 63 18.43 -7.37 -3.32
CA ARG A 63 19.15 -6.77 -2.19
C ARG A 63 20.05 -5.63 -2.67
N THR A 64 19.95 -4.51 -1.98
CA THR A 64 20.89 -3.40 -2.04
C THR A 64 21.62 -3.26 -0.70
N ASP A 65 22.51 -2.31 -0.58
CA ASP A 65 23.20 -2.03 0.69
C ASP A 65 22.24 -1.46 1.75
N LYS A 66 21.12 -0.83 1.31
CA LYS A 66 20.16 -0.18 2.20
C LYS A 66 18.88 -0.98 2.38
N HIS A 67 18.36 -1.59 1.31
CA HIS A 67 17.02 -2.16 1.28
C HIS A 67 16.97 -3.56 0.68
N THR A 68 15.90 -4.26 1.02
CA THR A 68 15.47 -5.50 0.36
C THR A 68 14.14 -5.24 -0.35
N TYR A 69 14.14 -5.39 -1.65
CA TYR A 69 12.96 -5.23 -2.49
C TYR A 69 12.45 -6.59 -2.97
N TYR A 70 11.15 -6.68 -3.23
CA TYR A 70 10.55 -7.87 -3.84
C TYR A 70 9.97 -7.49 -5.19
N VAL A 71 10.32 -8.23 -6.24
CA VAL A 71 9.99 -7.86 -7.61
C VAL A 71 9.27 -9.02 -8.30
N GLY A 72 8.16 -8.72 -8.95
CA GLY A 72 7.33 -9.69 -9.64
C GLY A 72 6.27 -9.02 -10.49
N MET A 73 5.38 -9.82 -11.06
CA MET A 73 4.23 -9.32 -11.80
C MET A 73 3.02 -9.17 -10.87
N PHE A 74 2.38 -8.01 -10.88
CA PHE A 74 1.09 -7.77 -10.25
C PHE A 74 0.06 -7.48 -11.36
N GLY A 75 -0.82 -8.43 -11.62
CA GLY A 75 -1.60 -8.41 -12.86
C GLY A 75 -0.68 -8.48 -14.09
N VAL A 76 -0.72 -7.45 -14.92
CA VAL A 76 0.10 -7.32 -16.15
C VAL A 76 1.32 -6.41 -15.96
N TYR A 77 1.46 -5.81 -14.78
CA TYR A 77 2.52 -4.84 -14.52
C TYR A 77 3.68 -5.46 -13.75
N PRO A 78 4.94 -5.22 -14.17
CA PRO A 78 6.10 -5.46 -13.33
C PRO A 78 6.11 -4.44 -12.20
N VAL A 79 6.13 -4.93 -10.95
CA VAL A 79 6.11 -4.09 -9.75
C VAL A 79 7.30 -4.38 -8.85
N VAL A 80 7.71 -3.38 -8.10
CA VAL A 80 8.61 -3.52 -6.97
C VAL A 80 7.81 -3.30 -5.68
N VAL A 81 7.95 -4.20 -4.72
CA VAL A 81 7.36 -4.08 -3.39
C VAL A 81 8.42 -3.58 -2.42
N VAL A 82 8.10 -2.50 -1.75
CA VAL A 82 8.90 -1.81 -0.75
C VAL A 82 8.29 -2.08 0.62
N VAL A 83 9.09 -2.57 1.54
CA VAL A 83 8.66 -2.72 2.94
C VAL A 83 9.26 -1.56 3.73
N SER A 84 8.42 -0.65 4.22
CA SER A 84 8.83 0.47 5.05
C SER A 84 8.58 0.19 6.53
N GLY A 85 9.25 0.92 7.40
CA GLY A 85 8.93 0.95 8.82
C GLY A 85 7.62 1.69 9.10
N MET A 86 7.07 1.47 10.29
CA MET A 86 5.91 2.19 10.78
C MET A 86 6.33 3.55 11.32
N GLY A 87 5.60 4.63 11.00
CA GLY A 87 5.88 5.98 11.48
C GLY A 87 6.76 6.81 10.56
N ILE A 88 7.20 7.97 11.07
CA ILE A 88 7.97 8.99 10.33
C ILE A 88 9.35 9.27 10.98
N ASP A 89 9.69 8.61 12.08
CA ASP A 89 10.83 8.95 12.93
C ASP A 89 11.93 7.87 12.96
N GLY A 90 11.97 6.97 11.98
CA GLY A 90 12.93 5.88 11.93
C GLY A 90 13.79 5.86 10.67
N PRO A 91 14.95 5.19 10.71
CA PRO A 91 15.86 5.07 9.56
C PRO A 91 15.25 4.29 8.38
N TYR A 92 14.14 3.62 8.61
CA TYR A 92 13.36 2.87 7.62
C TYR A 92 11.95 3.43 7.47
N ASP A 93 11.77 4.72 7.74
CA ASP A 93 10.46 5.36 7.56
C ASP A 93 9.97 5.28 6.10
N ALA A 94 8.68 5.52 5.92
CA ALA A 94 8.08 5.42 4.59
C ALA A 94 8.68 6.43 3.60
N THR A 95 9.10 7.62 4.07
CA THR A 95 9.64 8.68 3.22
C THR A 95 10.99 8.28 2.64
N LEU A 96 11.91 7.82 3.49
CA LEU A 96 13.24 7.39 3.06
C LEU A 96 13.15 6.14 2.17
N SER A 97 12.37 5.14 2.60
CA SER A 97 12.19 3.90 1.84
C SER A 97 11.59 4.13 0.45
N VAL A 98 10.65 5.08 0.33
CA VAL A 98 10.04 5.44 -0.96
C VAL A 98 11.03 6.22 -1.83
N ASN A 99 11.77 7.17 -1.27
CA ASN A 99 12.78 7.92 -2.01
C ASN A 99 13.88 7.00 -2.56
N ASP A 100 14.43 6.11 -1.74
CA ASP A 100 15.41 5.13 -2.19
C ASP A 100 14.84 4.20 -3.27
N ALA A 101 13.56 3.80 -3.17
CA ALA A 101 12.91 3.00 -4.21
C ALA A 101 12.73 3.79 -5.53
N ILE A 102 12.42 5.08 -5.48
CA ILE A 102 12.32 5.92 -6.67
C ILE A 102 13.68 6.03 -7.35
N GLU A 103 14.76 6.25 -6.59
CA GLU A 103 16.12 6.34 -7.10
C GLU A 103 16.62 5.00 -7.69
N ASP A 104 16.44 3.91 -6.97
CA ASP A 104 16.90 2.58 -7.37
C ASP A 104 16.20 2.05 -8.63
N TRP A 105 14.89 2.31 -8.74
CA TRP A 105 14.02 1.67 -9.74
C TRP A 105 13.48 2.60 -10.82
N ASN A 106 13.59 3.91 -10.66
CA ASN A 106 12.99 4.92 -11.54
C ASN A 106 11.50 4.62 -11.81
N VAL A 107 10.74 4.43 -10.73
CA VAL A 107 9.29 4.17 -10.79
C VAL A 107 8.52 5.44 -11.12
N ASN A 108 7.40 5.28 -11.82
CA ASN A 108 6.51 6.40 -12.18
C ASN A 108 5.31 6.53 -11.23
N VAL A 109 5.00 5.46 -10.50
CA VAL A 109 3.82 5.37 -9.65
C VAL A 109 4.22 4.73 -8.33
N VAL A 110 3.76 5.32 -7.23
CA VAL A 110 3.88 4.76 -5.88
C VAL A 110 2.48 4.60 -5.30
N ILE A 111 2.16 3.40 -4.82
CA ILE A 111 0.88 3.08 -4.21
C ILE A 111 1.14 2.47 -2.83
N ALA A 112 0.71 3.14 -1.78
CA ALA A 112 0.69 2.54 -0.44
C ALA A 112 -0.50 1.58 -0.33
N VAL A 113 -0.23 0.35 0.10
CA VAL A 113 -1.23 -0.71 0.26
C VAL A 113 -1.21 -1.17 1.71
N GLY A 114 -2.32 -0.99 2.41
CA GLY A 114 -2.38 -1.32 3.82
C GLY A 114 -3.78 -1.41 4.36
N VAL A 115 -3.88 -1.57 5.67
CA VAL A 115 -5.14 -1.60 6.41
C VAL A 115 -5.49 -0.21 6.90
N ALA A 116 -6.72 0.22 6.68
CA ALA A 116 -7.24 1.48 7.18
C ALA A 116 -8.56 1.29 7.91
N MET A 117 -8.84 2.17 8.88
CA MET A 117 -10.10 2.18 9.60
C MET A 117 -11.11 3.06 8.87
N GLY A 118 -12.29 2.50 8.59
CA GLY A 118 -13.43 3.26 8.07
C GLY A 118 -14.10 4.07 9.19
N LEU A 119 -14.32 5.38 8.95
CA LEU A 119 -14.97 6.26 9.94
C LEU A 119 -16.50 6.34 9.76
N LYS A 120 -17.02 6.01 8.58
CA LYS A 120 -18.45 6.09 8.26
C LYS A 120 -19.12 4.75 8.53
N LYS A 121 -19.48 4.47 9.80
CA LYS A 121 -20.03 3.19 10.26
C LYS A 121 -21.24 2.70 9.46
N ASP A 122 -22.10 3.60 9.01
CA ASP A 122 -23.30 3.26 8.26
C ASP A 122 -23.06 2.96 6.77
N LYS A 123 -21.88 3.31 6.25
CA LYS A 123 -21.56 3.22 4.81
C LYS A 123 -20.38 2.33 4.50
N GLN A 124 -19.46 2.17 5.45
CA GLN A 124 -18.22 1.42 5.32
C GLN A 124 -18.25 0.18 6.19
N VAL A 125 -18.00 -0.95 5.60
CA VAL A 125 -18.08 -2.25 6.29
C VAL A 125 -16.72 -2.94 6.16
N LEU A 126 -16.37 -3.77 7.15
CA LEU A 126 -15.12 -4.53 7.13
C LEU A 126 -14.95 -5.30 5.81
N GLY A 127 -13.77 -5.13 5.20
CA GLY A 127 -13.43 -5.70 3.90
C GLY A 127 -13.73 -4.79 2.71
N ASP A 128 -14.32 -3.60 2.91
CA ASP A 128 -14.42 -2.60 1.86
C ASP A 128 -13.03 -1.99 1.56
N VAL A 129 -12.87 -1.47 0.34
CA VAL A 129 -11.62 -0.83 -0.11
C VAL A 129 -11.75 0.68 -0.01
N LEU A 130 -10.79 1.30 0.69
CA LEU A 130 -10.71 2.75 0.82
C LEU A 130 -9.63 3.26 -0.13
N VAL A 131 -10.01 4.12 -1.08
CA VAL A 131 -9.10 4.77 -2.03
C VAL A 131 -8.89 6.21 -1.62
N SER A 132 -7.65 6.58 -1.35
CA SER A 132 -7.31 7.95 -0.95
C SER A 132 -7.44 8.92 -2.12
N SER A 133 -8.32 9.91 -2.00
CA SER A 133 -8.33 11.08 -2.89
C SER A 133 -7.35 12.15 -2.41
N SER A 134 -7.10 12.21 -1.11
CA SER A 134 -6.12 13.09 -0.47
C SER A 134 -5.75 12.53 0.90
N ILE A 135 -4.60 12.96 1.41
CA ILE A 135 -4.11 12.56 2.73
C ILE A 135 -4.00 13.80 3.62
N GLN A 136 -4.38 13.68 4.88
CA GLN A 136 -4.22 14.74 5.88
C GLN A 136 -3.56 14.20 7.14
N ASN A 137 -2.44 14.80 7.53
CA ASN A 137 -1.81 14.49 8.83
C ASN A 137 -2.52 15.28 9.93
N TYR A 138 -3.12 14.58 10.90
CA TYR A 138 -3.86 15.20 12.01
C TYR A 138 -2.98 15.63 13.18
N ASP A 139 -1.71 15.24 13.24
CA ASP A 139 -0.78 15.63 14.32
C ASP A 139 -0.29 17.06 14.16
N LYS A 140 -0.27 17.61 12.93
CA LYS A 140 0.20 18.97 12.65
C LYS A 140 -0.88 20.01 12.96
N LYS A 141 -0.96 20.41 14.23
CA LYS A 141 -1.92 21.39 14.72
C LYS A 141 -1.21 22.62 15.31
N LYS A 142 -1.81 23.80 15.15
CA LYS A 142 -1.45 25.01 15.91
C LYS A 142 -2.54 25.28 16.93
N VAL A 143 -2.15 25.46 18.18
CA VAL A 143 -3.06 25.97 19.21
C VAL A 143 -2.82 27.47 19.33
N SER A 144 -3.85 28.28 19.10
CA SER A 144 -3.81 29.73 19.27
C SER A 144 -5.12 30.19 19.89
N ASN A 145 -5.03 30.94 21.01
CA ASN A 145 -6.17 31.46 21.76
C ASN A 145 -7.24 30.38 22.08
N GLY A 146 -6.80 29.21 22.55
CA GLY A 146 -7.70 28.09 22.88
C GLY A 146 -8.35 27.39 21.68
N LYS A 147 -8.04 27.80 20.45
CA LYS A 147 -8.51 27.17 19.21
C LYS A 147 -7.41 26.35 18.56
N THR A 148 -7.77 25.13 18.18
CA THR A 148 -6.88 24.25 17.39
C THR A 148 -7.09 24.51 15.91
N ILE A 149 -6.02 24.91 15.23
CA ILE A 149 -6.02 25.16 13.78
C ILE A 149 -5.18 24.06 13.13
N GLU A 150 -5.76 23.33 12.21
CA GLU A 150 -5.04 22.34 11.41
C GLU A 150 -4.11 23.04 10.42
N ARG A 151 -2.84 22.63 10.37
CA ARG A 151 -1.81 23.19 9.50
C ARG A 151 -1.20 22.19 8.53
N SER A 152 -1.80 21.02 8.39
CA SER A 152 -1.29 20.02 7.48
C SER A 152 -1.61 20.37 6.02
N MET A 153 -0.63 20.22 5.16
CA MET A 153 -0.88 20.16 3.72
C MET A 153 -1.77 18.94 3.43
N ARG A 154 -2.63 19.06 2.43
CA ARG A 154 -3.46 17.95 1.92
C ARG A 154 -2.99 17.55 0.53
N PRO A 155 -1.91 16.74 0.41
CA PRO A 155 -1.53 16.24 -0.89
C PRO A 155 -2.67 15.42 -1.49
N VAL A 156 -2.97 15.70 -2.76
CA VAL A 156 -3.98 14.96 -3.51
C VAL A 156 -3.36 13.79 -4.24
N ALA A 157 -4.13 12.71 -4.41
CA ALA A 157 -3.71 11.58 -5.19
C ALA A 157 -3.65 11.91 -6.69
N SER A 158 -2.91 11.12 -7.47
CA SER A 158 -2.86 11.27 -8.92
C SER A 158 -4.25 11.16 -9.53
N CYS A 159 -4.65 12.18 -10.31
CA CYS A 159 -5.93 12.20 -11.01
C CYS A 159 -6.11 10.98 -11.92
N ASN A 160 -5.04 10.54 -12.60
CA ASN A 160 -5.07 9.38 -13.48
C ASN A 160 -5.34 8.07 -12.72
N LEU A 161 -4.80 7.92 -11.51
CA LEU A 161 -5.06 6.76 -10.67
C LEU A 161 -6.48 6.79 -10.11
N LEU A 162 -6.96 7.96 -9.65
CA LEU A 162 -8.32 8.11 -9.16
C LEU A 162 -9.35 7.81 -10.24
N ASP A 163 -9.13 8.29 -11.47
CA ASP A 163 -9.98 7.99 -12.61
C ASP A 163 -10.08 6.49 -12.84
N ARG A 164 -8.96 5.77 -12.86
CA ARG A 164 -8.96 4.31 -13.03
C ARG A 164 -9.71 3.57 -11.93
N PHE A 165 -9.57 4.00 -10.67
CA PHE A 165 -10.32 3.40 -9.56
C PHE A 165 -11.81 3.71 -9.62
N SER A 166 -12.18 4.91 -10.09
CA SER A 166 -13.58 5.33 -10.20
C SER A 166 -14.32 4.62 -11.34
N ASN A 167 -13.59 4.22 -12.38
CA ASN A 167 -14.14 3.54 -13.56
C ASN A 167 -13.83 2.04 -13.58
N CYS A 168 -13.61 1.43 -12.41
CA CYS A 168 -13.34 0.00 -12.29
C CYS A 168 -14.66 -0.79 -12.11
N ASP A 169 -15.54 -0.76 -13.12
CA ASP A 169 -16.88 -1.35 -13.06
C ASP A 169 -16.86 -2.88 -13.06
N ASP A 170 -15.88 -3.49 -13.71
CA ASP A 170 -15.72 -4.95 -13.80
C ASP A 170 -15.21 -5.61 -12.53
N TRP A 171 -14.91 -4.82 -11.50
CA TRP A 171 -14.38 -5.34 -10.27
C TRP A 171 -15.47 -5.92 -9.36
N ASN A 172 -15.57 -7.25 -9.34
CA ASN A 172 -16.52 -7.98 -8.55
C ASN A 172 -15.80 -8.87 -7.52
N PHE A 173 -15.66 -8.37 -6.31
CA PHE A 173 -15.10 -9.10 -5.20
C PHE A 173 -16.15 -9.30 -4.11
N TYR A 174 -16.18 -10.50 -3.50
CA TYR A 174 -17.14 -10.86 -2.48
C TYR A 174 -16.43 -11.36 -1.23
N THR A 175 -16.88 -10.94 -0.06
CA THR A 175 -16.45 -11.47 1.22
C THR A 175 -16.87 -12.93 1.39
N GLU A 176 -16.40 -13.59 2.46
CA GLU A 176 -16.84 -14.96 2.81
C GLU A 176 -18.36 -15.07 3.01
N GLN A 177 -18.97 -14.03 3.61
CA GLN A 177 -20.41 -13.92 3.81
C GLN A 177 -21.18 -13.58 2.52
N ASN A 178 -20.55 -13.69 1.36
CA ASN A 178 -21.14 -13.39 0.06
C ASN A 178 -21.60 -11.93 -0.11
N ARG A 179 -21.04 -10.98 0.65
CA ARG A 179 -21.29 -9.55 0.49
C ARG A 179 -20.34 -8.98 -0.59
N LYS A 180 -20.90 -8.25 -1.55
CA LYS A 180 -20.06 -7.53 -2.54
C LYS A 180 -19.26 -6.44 -1.82
N VAL A 181 -17.94 -6.44 -2.01
CA VAL A 181 -17.03 -5.42 -1.49
C VAL A 181 -17.23 -4.13 -2.26
N LYS A 182 -17.28 -3.00 -1.54
CA LYS A 182 -17.43 -1.67 -2.14
C LYS A 182 -16.10 -0.92 -2.14
N ILE A 183 -15.94 -0.06 -3.12
CA ILE A 183 -14.83 0.90 -3.18
C ILE A 183 -15.36 2.25 -2.72
N HIS A 184 -14.66 2.87 -1.76
CA HIS A 184 -14.98 4.20 -1.26
C HIS A 184 -13.80 5.12 -1.51
N SER A 185 -14.02 6.21 -2.22
CA SER A 185 -13.00 7.26 -2.41
C SER A 185 -13.20 8.38 -1.40
N GLY A 186 -12.11 8.92 -0.86
CA GLY A 186 -12.19 10.02 0.08
C GLY A 186 -10.86 10.42 0.72
N LEU A 187 -10.96 11.35 1.67
CA LEU A 187 -9.84 11.77 2.50
C LEU A 187 -9.42 10.63 3.43
N ILE A 188 -8.14 10.31 3.46
CA ILE A 188 -7.53 9.47 4.48
C ILE A 188 -6.80 10.37 5.48
N ILE A 189 -7.09 10.15 6.77
CA ILE A 189 -6.41 10.82 7.87
C ILE A 189 -5.27 9.94 8.33
N THR A 190 -4.09 10.51 8.53
CA THR A 190 -2.89 9.81 9.01
C THR A 190 -2.24 10.57 10.14
N GLY A 191 -1.48 9.89 10.99
CA GLY A 191 -0.73 10.47 12.09
C GLY A 191 0.12 9.44 12.81
N GLY A 192 1.06 9.89 13.63
CA GLY A 192 1.92 9.03 14.45
C GLY A 192 1.22 8.46 15.68
N THR A 193 0.12 9.08 16.12
CA THR A 193 -0.62 8.66 17.30
C THR A 193 -1.69 7.63 16.93
N LEU A 194 -1.65 6.46 17.55
CA LEU A 194 -2.72 5.48 17.43
C LEU A 194 -3.93 5.92 18.28
N VAL A 195 -5.02 6.27 17.61
CA VAL A 195 -6.28 6.63 18.28
C VAL A 195 -7.08 5.37 18.56
N ASN A 196 -7.12 4.95 19.82
CA ASN A 196 -7.93 3.83 20.30
C ASN A 196 -9.04 4.32 21.26
N ASP A 197 -9.74 5.39 20.89
CA ASP A 197 -10.84 5.96 21.67
C ASP A 197 -12.12 5.98 20.82
N ARG A 198 -13.14 5.28 21.32
CA ARG A 198 -14.46 5.19 20.67
C ARG A 198 -15.17 6.55 20.57
N ASN A 199 -14.86 7.49 21.46
CA ASN A 199 -15.50 8.82 21.49
C ASN A 199 -14.87 9.79 20.47
N LEU A 200 -13.60 9.59 20.08
CA LEU A 200 -12.93 10.40 19.07
C LEU A 200 -13.30 10.01 17.62
N THR A 201 -13.81 8.80 17.44
CA THR A 201 -14.23 8.30 16.11
C THR A 201 -15.67 8.69 15.74
N SER A 202 -16.39 9.41 16.64
CA SER A 202 -17.80 9.80 16.47
C SER A 202 -18.03 11.31 16.23
N ARG A 203 -16.96 12.08 16.01
CA ARG A 203 -17.05 13.54 15.72
C ARG A 203 -16.80 13.86 14.26
#